data_c4cb2ac287fb5b30bab44c9f32bec385
#
_entry.id   c4cb2ac287fb5b30bab44c9f32bec385
#
_cell.length_a   1.000
_cell.length_b   1.000
_cell.length_c   1.000
_cell.angle_alpha   90.00
_cell.angle_beta   90.00
_cell.angle_gamma   90.00
#
_symmetry.space_group_name_H-M   'P 1'
#
loop_
_entity.id
_entity.type
_entity.pdbx_description
1 polymer ?
#
loop_
_entity_poly.entity_id
_entity_poly.type
_entity_poly.pdbx_seq_one_letter_code
_entity_poly.pdbx_strand_id
1 'polypeptide(L)'
;MKEKIRLNKYIAHAGICSRRQADTYISSGSIKVNNKIITELGFKVSSSDAVHFDGVLIKSEKPTYILLNKPKGFITTTKDERGRKTVMDLISKASKNRLYPVGRLDRKTTGLLLLTNDGDLSKKLTHPSSEIKKLYHVVLDKAINKNDFLKIKEGINLKDGFIKPDELNYVTGKSKNEIGISLHSGKNRIVRRIFEFLDYNVVKLDRVIFAGLTKKNLPRGNWRALEKNEINFLKKL
;
A
#
# COMPACT_ATOMS: atom_id res chain seq x y z
N MET A 1 -22.68 -19.60 -11.42
CA MET A 1 -21.73 -19.35 -12.52
C MET A 1 -20.35 -19.09 -11.94
N LYS A 2 -19.27 -19.71 -12.45
CA LYS A 2 -17.92 -19.45 -11.97
C LYS A 2 -17.54 -18.01 -12.33
N GLU A 3 -16.99 -17.25 -11.36
CA GLU A 3 -16.57 -15.87 -11.55
C GLU A 3 -15.49 -15.78 -12.63
N LYS A 4 -15.72 -14.94 -13.68
CA LYS A 4 -14.75 -14.69 -14.74
C LYS A 4 -13.92 -13.47 -14.40
N ILE A 5 -12.59 -13.58 -14.52
CA ILE A 5 -11.65 -12.48 -14.31
C ILE A 5 -10.95 -12.11 -15.63
N ARG A 6 -10.49 -10.87 -15.76
CA ARG A 6 -9.70 -10.45 -16.94
C ARG A 6 -8.42 -11.25 -17.05
N LEU A 7 -8.06 -11.66 -18.25
CA LEU A 7 -6.86 -12.48 -18.54
C LEU A 7 -5.56 -11.82 -18.02
N ASN A 8 -5.41 -10.50 -18.20
CA ASN A 8 -4.26 -9.77 -17.65
C ASN A 8 -4.20 -9.84 -16.11
N LYS A 9 -5.35 -9.88 -15.44
CA LYS A 9 -5.42 -10.06 -13.97
C LYS A 9 -5.00 -11.47 -13.59
N TYR A 10 -5.46 -12.49 -14.33
CA TYR A 10 -5.08 -13.88 -14.12
C TYR A 10 -3.56 -14.07 -14.23
N ILE A 11 -2.93 -13.57 -15.31
CA ILE A 11 -1.48 -13.64 -15.55
C ILE A 11 -0.70 -12.95 -14.42
N ALA A 12 -1.18 -11.78 -13.99
CA ALA A 12 -0.56 -11.06 -12.86
C ALA A 12 -0.70 -11.82 -11.52
N HIS A 13 -1.82 -12.52 -11.30
CA HIS A 13 -2.04 -13.38 -10.12
C HIS A 13 -1.21 -14.66 -10.17
N ALA A 14 -0.79 -15.11 -11.36
CA ALA A 14 0.16 -16.18 -11.53
C ALA A 14 1.63 -15.74 -11.29
N GLY A 15 1.87 -14.49 -10.86
CA GLY A 15 3.20 -13.99 -10.52
C GLY A 15 4.11 -13.66 -11.73
N ILE A 16 3.64 -13.89 -12.96
CA ILE A 16 4.45 -13.74 -14.18
C ILE A 16 4.94 -12.30 -14.36
N CYS A 17 4.02 -11.33 -14.29
CA CYS A 17 4.34 -9.93 -14.59
C CYS A 17 3.30 -8.95 -14.00
N SER A 18 3.44 -7.65 -14.25
CA SER A 18 2.40 -6.66 -13.97
C SER A 18 1.22 -6.80 -14.95
N ARG A 19 0.02 -6.31 -14.58
CA ARG A 19 -1.15 -6.31 -15.47
C ARG A 19 -0.88 -5.58 -16.79
N ARG A 20 -0.13 -4.46 -16.78
CA ARG A 20 0.25 -3.72 -17.99
C ARG A 20 1.19 -4.54 -18.87
N GLN A 21 2.15 -5.23 -18.29
CA GLN A 21 3.04 -6.13 -19.02
C GLN A 21 2.27 -7.34 -19.58
N ALA A 22 1.28 -7.85 -18.81
CA ALA A 22 0.40 -8.92 -19.29
C ALA A 22 -0.42 -8.47 -20.53
N ASP A 23 -0.90 -7.22 -20.56
CA ASP A 23 -1.57 -6.68 -21.75
C ASP A 23 -0.63 -6.69 -22.98
N THR A 24 0.66 -6.35 -22.81
CA THR A 24 1.67 -6.45 -23.87
C THR A 24 1.84 -7.90 -24.35
N TYR A 25 1.95 -8.87 -23.43
CA TYR A 25 2.10 -10.30 -23.79
C TYR A 25 0.83 -10.87 -24.46
N ILE A 26 -0.35 -10.40 -24.05
CA ILE A 26 -1.60 -10.77 -24.73
C ILE A 26 -1.59 -10.25 -26.17
N SER A 27 -1.32 -8.96 -26.37
CA SER A 27 -1.30 -8.33 -27.72
C SER A 27 -0.24 -8.95 -28.64
N SER A 28 0.90 -9.42 -28.10
CA SER A 28 1.95 -10.09 -28.87
C SER A 28 1.66 -11.54 -29.20
N GLY A 29 0.55 -12.14 -28.70
CA GLY A 29 0.17 -13.53 -28.95
C GLY A 29 0.92 -14.56 -28.14
N SER A 30 1.65 -14.16 -27.07
CA SER A 30 2.36 -15.07 -26.16
C SER A 30 1.43 -15.87 -25.24
N ILE A 31 0.14 -15.58 -25.25
CA ILE A 31 -0.84 -16.21 -24.34
C ILE A 31 -1.80 -17.11 -25.10
N LYS A 32 -1.96 -18.33 -24.60
CA LYS A 32 -3.00 -19.27 -25.07
C LYS A 32 -4.00 -19.56 -23.94
N VAL A 33 -5.28 -19.60 -24.29
CA VAL A 33 -6.37 -20.05 -23.41
C VAL A 33 -7.07 -21.22 -24.11
N ASN A 34 -7.14 -22.38 -23.46
CA ASN A 34 -7.70 -23.61 -24.02
C ASN A 34 -7.16 -23.88 -25.44
N ASN A 35 -5.83 -23.81 -25.59
CA ASN A 35 -5.06 -24.01 -26.83
C ASN A 35 -5.28 -22.96 -27.95
N LYS A 36 -6.08 -21.92 -27.73
CA LYS A 36 -6.26 -20.82 -28.68
C LYS A 36 -5.43 -19.62 -28.28
N ILE A 37 -4.69 -19.02 -29.22
CA ILE A 37 -3.96 -17.77 -29.01
C ILE A 37 -4.99 -16.65 -28.78
N ILE A 38 -4.80 -15.85 -27.75
CA ILE A 38 -5.63 -14.70 -27.41
C ILE A 38 -4.80 -13.43 -27.53
N THR A 39 -5.25 -12.51 -28.39
CA THR A 39 -4.63 -11.18 -28.58
C THR A 39 -5.55 -10.04 -28.13
N GLU A 40 -6.83 -10.35 -27.86
CA GLU A 40 -7.85 -9.39 -27.48
C GLU A 40 -7.64 -8.90 -26.04
N LEU A 41 -7.49 -7.58 -25.86
CA LEU A 41 -7.44 -6.94 -24.55
C LEU A 41 -8.83 -6.99 -23.87
N GLY A 42 -8.84 -7.27 -22.59
CA GLY A 42 -10.10 -7.38 -21.84
C GLY A 42 -10.72 -8.77 -21.84
N PHE A 43 -10.17 -9.73 -22.58
CA PHE A 43 -10.59 -11.12 -22.57
C PHE A 43 -10.71 -11.65 -21.13
N LYS A 44 -11.74 -12.47 -20.86
CA LYS A 44 -12.03 -13.00 -19.51
C LYS A 44 -11.89 -14.52 -19.48
N VAL A 45 -11.26 -15.00 -18.41
CA VAL A 45 -11.07 -16.43 -18.13
C VAL A 45 -11.75 -16.82 -16.82
N SER A 46 -12.11 -18.08 -16.72
CA SER A 46 -12.63 -18.73 -15.52
C SER A 46 -11.57 -19.60 -14.85
N SER A 47 -11.82 -20.08 -13.65
CA SER A 47 -10.91 -21.00 -12.96
C SER A 47 -10.76 -22.38 -13.62
N SER A 48 -11.61 -22.73 -14.61
CA SER A 48 -11.54 -23.98 -15.38
C SER A 48 -10.75 -23.85 -16.68
N ASP A 49 -10.40 -22.61 -17.10
CA ASP A 49 -9.66 -22.40 -18.34
C ASP A 49 -8.16 -22.70 -18.15
N ALA A 50 -7.58 -23.41 -19.10
CA ALA A 50 -6.14 -23.68 -19.14
C ALA A 50 -5.43 -22.50 -19.81
N VAL A 51 -4.69 -21.72 -19.01
CA VAL A 51 -3.95 -20.55 -19.51
C VAL A 51 -2.46 -20.89 -19.59
N HIS A 52 -1.86 -20.68 -20.78
CA HIS A 52 -0.44 -20.90 -21.02
C HIS A 52 0.24 -19.57 -21.39
N PHE A 53 1.43 -19.36 -20.86
CA PHE A 53 2.35 -18.29 -21.23
C PHE A 53 3.60 -18.93 -21.88
N ASP A 54 3.90 -18.58 -23.10
CA ASP A 54 4.99 -19.15 -23.90
C ASP A 54 5.03 -20.71 -23.83
N GLY A 55 3.84 -21.33 -23.94
CA GLY A 55 3.67 -22.78 -23.91
C GLY A 55 3.61 -23.41 -22.52
N VAL A 56 3.91 -22.68 -21.45
CA VAL A 56 3.91 -23.19 -20.07
C VAL A 56 2.57 -22.90 -19.40
N LEU A 57 1.93 -23.94 -18.83
CA LEU A 57 0.70 -23.79 -18.06
C LEU A 57 0.94 -22.95 -16.80
N ILE A 58 0.23 -21.84 -16.67
CA ILE A 58 0.32 -20.96 -15.49
C ILE A 58 -0.88 -21.14 -14.56
N LYS A 59 -0.62 -21.02 -13.25
CA LYS A 59 -1.65 -21.12 -12.21
C LYS A 59 -1.54 -19.93 -11.27
N SER A 60 -2.68 -19.48 -10.73
CA SER A 60 -2.69 -18.42 -9.72
C SER A 60 -1.89 -18.82 -8.48
N GLU A 61 -1.03 -17.93 -8.02
CA GLU A 61 -0.26 -18.10 -6.78
C GLU A 61 -1.15 -17.98 -5.54
N LYS A 62 -0.75 -18.63 -4.45
CA LYS A 62 -1.41 -18.42 -3.15
C LYS A 62 -1.18 -16.99 -2.67
N PRO A 63 -2.22 -16.30 -2.15
CA PRO A 63 -2.06 -14.97 -1.58
C PRO A 63 -1.05 -14.94 -0.44
N THR A 64 -0.14 -14.00 -0.50
CA THR A 64 0.93 -13.78 0.49
C THR A 64 0.82 -12.36 1.03
N TYR A 65 1.00 -12.19 2.34
CA TYR A 65 0.82 -10.90 3.03
C TYR A 65 1.99 -10.67 3.97
N ILE A 66 2.76 -9.62 3.72
CA ILE A 66 3.96 -9.26 4.48
C ILE A 66 3.77 -7.86 5.06
N LEU A 67 3.89 -7.72 6.37
CA LEU A 67 3.91 -6.44 7.06
C LEU A 67 5.35 -6.01 7.31
N LEU A 68 5.74 -4.90 6.73
CA LEU A 68 7.08 -4.30 6.86
C LEU A 68 6.99 -3.07 7.77
N ASN A 69 7.92 -2.93 8.72
CA ASN A 69 8.16 -1.67 9.41
C ASN A 69 9.25 -0.90 8.66
N LYS A 70 8.83 -0.15 7.64
CA LYS A 70 9.69 0.53 6.67
C LYS A 70 10.64 1.53 7.35
N PRO A 71 11.94 1.45 7.15
CA PRO A 71 12.91 2.45 7.61
C PRO A 71 12.95 3.67 6.68
N LYS A 72 13.58 4.77 7.14
CA LYS A 72 13.92 5.93 6.33
C LYS A 72 14.92 5.57 5.22
N GLY A 73 14.86 6.24 4.08
CA GLY A 73 15.83 6.07 2.99
C GLY A 73 15.38 5.14 1.87
N PHE A 74 14.41 4.27 2.10
CA PHE A 74 13.86 3.34 1.11
C PHE A 74 12.64 3.94 0.41
N ILE A 75 12.56 3.79 -0.93
CA ILE A 75 11.41 4.21 -1.71
C ILE A 75 10.39 3.07 -1.84
N THR A 76 9.11 3.42 -1.91
CA THR A 76 8.02 2.45 -2.05
C THR A 76 7.69 2.23 -3.53
N THR A 77 8.44 1.33 -4.15
CA THR A 77 8.26 0.90 -5.55
C THR A 77 8.72 -0.54 -5.70
N THR A 78 8.23 -1.22 -6.73
CA THR A 78 8.68 -2.56 -7.12
C THR A 78 9.89 -2.54 -8.05
N LYS A 79 10.15 -1.41 -8.73
CA LYS A 79 11.30 -1.20 -9.62
C LYS A 79 11.75 0.25 -9.53
N ASP A 80 13.04 0.48 -9.52
CA ASP A 80 13.63 1.82 -9.57
C ASP A 80 14.69 1.89 -10.66
N GLU A 81 14.54 2.83 -11.59
CA GLU A 81 15.46 3.03 -12.71
C GLU A 81 16.73 3.78 -12.33
N ARG A 82 16.74 4.42 -11.14
CA ARG A 82 17.86 5.24 -10.63
C ARG A 82 18.72 4.50 -9.60
N GLY A 83 18.54 3.18 -9.43
CA GLY A 83 19.34 2.37 -8.50
C GLY A 83 19.18 2.73 -7.01
N ARG A 84 18.10 3.42 -6.60
CA ARG A 84 17.86 3.75 -5.20
C ARG A 84 17.33 2.54 -4.44
N LYS A 85 17.65 2.44 -3.15
CA LYS A 85 17.15 1.37 -2.28
C LYS A 85 15.61 1.40 -2.22
N THR A 86 14.98 0.26 -2.48
CA THR A 86 13.52 0.07 -2.51
C THR A 86 13.05 -0.77 -1.33
N VAL A 87 11.75 -0.75 -1.05
CA VAL A 87 11.15 -1.64 -0.04
C VAL A 87 11.26 -3.12 -0.43
N MET A 88 11.47 -3.42 -1.73
CA MET A 88 11.65 -4.80 -2.20
C MET A 88 12.98 -5.40 -1.73
N ASP A 89 14.03 -4.58 -1.59
CA ASP A 89 15.33 -5.02 -1.09
C ASP A 89 15.23 -5.53 0.35
N LEU A 90 14.33 -4.92 1.17
CA LEU A 90 14.11 -5.32 2.56
C LEU A 90 13.35 -6.63 2.70
N ILE A 91 12.55 -7.01 1.72
CA ILE A 91 11.69 -8.21 1.75
C ILE A 91 12.13 -9.29 0.77
N SER A 92 13.32 -9.19 0.18
CA SER A 92 13.82 -10.12 -0.86
C SER A 92 13.79 -11.59 -0.42
N LYS A 93 13.93 -11.85 0.89
CA LYS A 93 13.87 -13.19 1.48
C LYS A 93 12.47 -13.58 2.02
N ALA A 94 11.47 -12.70 1.90
CA ALA A 94 10.17 -12.92 2.53
C ALA A 94 9.28 -13.91 1.77
N SER A 95 9.40 -13.96 0.46
CA SER A 95 8.56 -14.81 -0.41
C SER A 95 9.19 -15.00 -1.77
N LYS A 96 8.92 -16.15 -2.39
CA LYS A 96 9.22 -16.39 -3.81
C LYS A 96 8.19 -15.72 -4.73
N ASN A 97 6.99 -15.41 -4.21
CA ASN A 97 5.92 -14.79 -4.96
C ASN A 97 6.25 -13.32 -5.27
N ARG A 98 5.77 -12.84 -6.38
CA ARG A 98 5.90 -11.44 -6.79
C ARG A 98 4.99 -10.54 -5.97
N LEU A 99 5.55 -9.90 -4.91
CA LEU A 99 4.82 -8.98 -4.04
C LEU A 99 4.92 -7.53 -4.53
N TYR A 100 3.94 -6.71 -4.13
CA TYR A 100 3.94 -5.26 -4.32
C TYR A 100 3.34 -4.55 -3.12
N PRO A 101 3.73 -3.28 -2.87
CA PRO A 101 3.25 -2.52 -1.73
C PRO A 101 1.78 -2.10 -1.88
N VAL A 102 1.04 -2.16 -0.79
CA VAL A 102 -0.33 -1.64 -0.64
C VAL A 102 -0.26 -0.16 -0.26
N GLY A 103 -0.44 0.69 -1.26
CA GLY A 103 -0.19 2.11 -1.12
C GLY A 103 1.30 2.46 -1.02
N ARG A 104 1.60 3.67 -0.59
CA ARG A 104 2.98 4.18 -0.54
C ARG A 104 3.27 4.92 0.76
N LEU A 105 4.55 4.93 1.12
CA LEU A 105 5.17 5.83 2.08
C LEU A 105 6.33 6.55 1.38
N ASP A 106 6.49 7.83 1.65
CA ASP A 106 7.61 8.62 1.10
C ASP A 106 8.95 8.06 1.59
N ARG A 107 10.05 8.42 0.89
CA ARG A 107 11.41 8.00 1.25
C ARG A 107 11.79 8.40 2.69
N LYS A 108 11.35 9.60 3.13
CA LYS A 108 11.61 10.13 4.49
C LYS A 108 10.60 9.65 5.54
N THR A 109 9.49 9.00 5.13
CA THR A 109 8.44 8.49 6.03
C THR A 109 8.75 7.05 6.42
N THR A 110 8.50 6.74 7.68
CA THR A 110 8.75 5.42 8.27
C THR A 110 7.43 4.75 8.65
N GLY A 111 7.50 3.49 9.09
CA GLY A 111 6.36 2.77 9.67
C GLY A 111 5.76 1.69 8.81
N LEU A 112 4.56 1.28 9.15
CA LEU A 112 3.92 0.10 8.61
C LEU A 112 3.61 0.24 7.12
N LEU A 113 4.03 -0.76 6.35
CA LEU A 113 3.72 -0.95 4.94
C LEU A 113 3.34 -2.41 4.71
N LEU A 114 2.14 -2.64 4.19
CA LEU A 114 1.72 -3.97 3.77
C LEU A 114 2.20 -4.22 2.33
N LEU A 115 2.69 -5.44 2.07
CA LEU A 115 3.03 -5.92 0.73
C LEU A 115 2.28 -7.23 0.48
N THR A 116 1.75 -7.43 -0.73
CA THR A 116 0.98 -8.62 -1.08
C THR A 116 0.97 -8.85 -2.58
N ASN A 117 0.56 -10.05 -3.02
CA ASN A 117 0.15 -10.37 -4.40
C ASN A 117 -1.37 -10.41 -4.56
N ASP A 118 -2.15 -10.16 -3.48
CA ASP A 118 -3.61 -10.06 -3.52
C ASP A 118 -4.04 -8.67 -4.01
N GLY A 119 -4.32 -8.56 -5.32
CA GLY A 119 -4.68 -7.30 -5.95
C GLY A 119 -6.05 -6.76 -5.53
N ASP A 120 -6.97 -7.63 -5.18
CA ASP A 120 -8.32 -7.22 -4.78
C ASP A 120 -8.28 -6.60 -3.38
N LEU A 121 -7.59 -7.24 -2.44
CA LEU A 121 -7.36 -6.67 -1.12
C LEU A 121 -6.55 -5.37 -1.21
N SER A 122 -5.49 -5.33 -2.03
CA SER A 122 -4.70 -4.12 -2.24
C SER A 122 -5.55 -2.96 -2.75
N LYS A 123 -6.42 -3.20 -3.74
CA LYS A 123 -7.37 -2.21 -4.25
C LYS A 123 -8.32 -1.75 -3.15
N LYS A 124 -8.94 -2.67 -2.41
CA LYS A 124 -9.85 -2.37 -1.30
C LYS A 124 -9.19 -1.47 -0.26
N LEU A 125 -7.97 -1.80 0.19
CA LEU A 125 -7.25 -1.05 1.22
C LEU A 125 -6.69 0.31 0.76
N THR A 126 -6.64 0.57 -0.55
CA THR A 126 -6.09 1.82 -1.09
C THR A 126 -7.12 2.72 -1.74
N HIS A 127 -8.31 2.22 -2.05
CA HIS A 127 -9.36 3.02 -2.66
C HIS A 127 -9.88 4.08 -1.68
N PRO A 128 -10.09 5.34 -2.11
CA PRO A 128 -10.57 6.41 -1.23
C PRO A 128 -11.89 6.11 -0.54
N SER A 129 -12.84 5.44 -1.22
CA SER A 129 -14.16 5.10 -0.68
C SER A 129 -14.13 4.03 0.43
N SER A 130 -13.01 3.35 0.64
CA SER A 130 -12.89 2.33 1.68
C SER A 130 -12.57 2.92 3.05
N GLU A 131 -12.31 4.23 3.14
CA GLU A 131 -12.08 4.99 4.38
C GLU A 131 -11.10 4.32 5.36
N ILE A 132 -10.08 3.65 4.82
CA ILE A 132 -9.10 2.90 5.63
C ILE A 132 -8.28 3.85 6.50
N LYS A 133 -8.46 3.75 7.81
CA LYS A 133 -7.76 4.57 8.80
C LYS A 133 -6.27 4.29 8.86
N LYS A 134 -5.49 5.36 8.99
CA LYS A 134 -4.03 5.36 9.11
C LYS A 134 -3.65 6.30 10.24
N LEU A 135 -3.05 5.77 11.29
CA LEU A 135 -2.55 6.59 12.40
C LEU A 135 -1.07 6.87 12.21
N TYR A 136 -0.71 8.13 12.32
CA TYR A 136 0.66 8.60 12.22
C TYR A 136 1.11 9.24 13.53
N HIS A 137 2.36 8.94 13.93
CA HIS A 137 3.11 9.71 14.90
C HIS A 137 3.94 10.75 14.14
N VAL A 138 3.73 12.00 14.48
CA VAL A 138 4.36 13.18 13.86
C VAL A 138 5.24 13.86 14.88
N VAL A 139 6.46 14.23 14.49
CA VAL A 139 7.31 15.13 15.27
C VAL A 139 7.54 16.38 14.43
N LEU A 140 7.15 17.52 14.98
CA LEU A 140 7.33 18.83 14.37
C LEU A 140 8.67 19.46 14.82
N ASP A 141 9.12 20.46 14.07
CA ASP A 141 10.31 21.26 14.38
C ASP A 141 10.13 22.15 15.63
N LYS A 142 8.91 22.53 15.94
CA LYS A 142 8.53 23.34 17.11
C LYS A 142 7.22 22.87 17.72
N ALA A 143 6.95 23.22 18.98
CA ALA A 143 5.70 22.93 19.64
C ALA A 143 4.54 23.59 18.89
N ILE A 144 3.44 22.84 18.67
CA ILE A 144 2.23 23.42 18.07
C ILE A 144 1.48 24.24 19.11
N ASN A 145 1.05 25.45 18.73
CA ASN A 145 0.21 26.27 19.59
C ASN A 145 -1.24 25.73 19.63
N LYS A 146 -1.98 26.11 20.66
CA LYS A 146 -3.35 25.64 20.90
C LYS A 146 -4.30 25.99 19.75
N ASN A 147 -4.19 27.20 19.20
CA ASN A 147 -5.09 27.66 18.14
C ASN A 147 -4.89 26.87 16.84
N ASP A 148 -3.65 26.62 16.44
CA ASP A 148 -3.34 25.85 15.24
C ASP A 148 -3.71 24.37 15.42
N PHE A 149 -3.52 23.82 16.63
CA PHE A 149 -4.00 22.48 16.94
C PHE A 149 -5.51 22.35 16.76
N LEU A 150 -6.29 23.33 17.26
CA LEU A 150 -7.75 23.36 17.12
C LEU A 150 -8.16 23.54 15.65
N LYS A 151 -7.51 24.44 14.89
CA LYS A 151 -7.75 24.60 13.46
C LYS A 151 -7.58 23.27 12.70
N ILE A 152 -6.51 22.51 12.96
CA ILE A 152 -6.31 21.20 12.32
C ILE A 152 -7.44 20.25 12.73
N LYS A 153 -7.80 20.22 14.00
CA LYS A 153 -8.84 19.33 14.53
C LYS A 153 -10.22 19.59 13.91
N GLU A 154 -10.55 20.85 13.66
CA GLU A 154 -11.80 21.28 13.00
C GLU A 154 -11.75 21.05 11.48
N GLY A 155 -10.57 21.00 10.91
CA GLY A 155 -10.31 20.82 9.49
C GLY A 155 -9.78 22.07 8.82
N ILE A 156 -9.02 21.89 7.75
CA ILE A 156 -8.40 22.99 7.01
C ILE A 156 -8.64 22.83 5.50
N ASN A 157 -8.69 23.96 4.79
CA ASN A 157 -8.82 24.00 3.35
C ASN A 157 -7.41 24.03 2.71
N LEU A 158 -7.00 22.91 2.13
CA LEU A 158 -5.81 22.84 1.31
C LEU A 158 -6.14 23.11 -0.15
N LYS A 159 -5.11 23.31 -1.00
CA LYS A 159 -5.30 23.59 -2.45
C LYS A 159 -6.17 22.56 -3.19
N ASP A 160 -6.18 21.32 -2.72
CA ASP A 160 -6.92 20.19 -3.30
C ASP A 160 -8.16 19.79 -2.47
N GLY A 161 -8.67 20.71 -1.68
CA GLY A 161 -9.93 20.62 -0.95
C GLY A 161 -9.78 20.51 0.57
N PHE A 162 -10.93 20.49 1.22
CA PHE A 162 -11.04 20.39 2.67
C PHE A 162 -10.48 19.06 3.17
N ILE A 163 -9.79 19.10 4.31
CA ILE A 163 -9.30 17.93 5.02
C ILE A 163 -9.52 18.11 6.52
N LYS A 164 -10.13 17.10 7.11
CA LYS A 164 -10.32 16.99 8.56
C LYS A 164 -9.73 15.65 9.00
N PRO A 165 -8.86 15.62 10.03
CA PRO A 165 -8.40 14.36 10.60
C PRO A 165 -9.55 13.65 11.32
N ASP A 166 -9.52 12.31 11.31
CA ASP A 166 -10.44 11.49 12.10
C ASP A 166 -10.17 11.69 13.59
N GLU A 167 -8.87 11.80 13.94
CA GLU A 167 -8.41 12.05 15.31
C GLU A 167 -7.12 12.89 15.29
N LEU A 168 -7.00 13.79 16.27
CA LEU A 168 -5.79 14.58 16.51
C LEU A 168 -5.55 14.66 18.02
N ASN A 169 -4.42 14.17 18.50
CA ASN A 169 -4.10 14.12 19.92
C ASN A 169 -2.62 14.43 20.16
N TYR A 170 -2.29 15.03 21.29
CA TYR A 170 -0.92 15.07 21.78
C TYR A 170 -0.49 13.66 22.21
N VAL A 171 0.78 13.33 22.03
CA VAL A 171 1.33 12.06 22.52
C VAL A 171 1.56 12.16 24.02
N THR A 172 0.93 11.29 24.80
CA THR A 172 1.01 11.30 26.26
C THR A 172 2.47 11.18 26.73
N GLY A 173 2.86 12.03 27.67
CA GLY A 173 4.21 12.05 28.24
C GLY A 173 5.29 12.60 27.30
N LYS A 174 4.90 13.24 26.18
CA LYS A 174 5.81 13.88 25.21
C LYS A 174 5.58 15.39 25.13
N SER A 175 6.50 16.08 24.48
CA SER A 175 6.39 17.52 24.26
C SER A 175 5.31 17.84 23.21
N LYS A 176 4.79 19.08 23.21
CA LYS A 176 3.72 19.52 22.31
C LYS A 176 4.07 19.56 20.82
N ASN A 177 5.28 19.19 20.45
CA ASN A 177 5.67 18.98 19.04
C ASN A 177 5.48 17.52 18.60
N GLU A 178 5.08 16.61 19.50
CA GLU A 178 4.78 15.21 19.17
C GLU A 178 3.27 14.96 19.17
N ILE A 179 2.74 14.61 17.99
CA ILE A 179 1.31 14.55 17.71
C ILE A 179 0.95 13.21 17.09
N GLY A 180 -0.15 12.62 17.55
CA GLY A 180 -0.86 11.53 16.89
C GLY A 180 -1.94 12.09 15.97
N ILE A 181 -1.92 11.76 14.67
CA ILE A 181 -2.94 12.14 13.71
C ILE A 181 -3.48 10.92 12.97
N SER A 182 -4.79 10.73 12.98
CA SER A 182 -5.49 9.69 12.24
C SER A 182 -6.18 10.27 11.01
N LEU A 183 -6.03 9.61 9.88
CA LEU A 183 -6.63 10.00 8.60
C LEU A 183 -7.04 8.76 7.79
N HIS A 184 -8.19 8.81 7.13
CA HIS A 184 -8.56 7.86 6.07
C HIS A 184 -8.04 8.31 4.70
N SER A 185 -7.81 9.60 4.48
CA SER A 185 -7.29 10.15 3.22
C SER A 185 -5.94 9.54 2.82
N GLY A 186 -5.78 9.29 1.52
CA GLY A 186 -4.53 8.84 0.88
C GLY A 186 -3.90 9.89 -0.04
N LYS A 187 -4.34 11.17 0.02
CA LYS A 187 -3.80 12.25 -0.82
C LYS A 187 -2.28 12.37 -0.64
N ASN A 188 -1.60 12.79 -1.70
CA ASN A 188 -0.13 12.91 -1.69
C ASN A 188 0.34 13.80 -0.54
N ARG A 189 1.29 13.29 0.27
CA ARG A 189 1.93 13.97 1.40
C ARG A 189 0.96 14.67 2.37
N ILE A 190 -0.26 14.16 2.51
CA ILE A 190 -1.35 14.88 3.20
C ILE A 190 -0.98 15.32 4.61
N VAL A 191 -0.38 14.43 5.44
CA VAL A 191 0.03 14.78 6.81
C VAL A 191 1.04 15.92 6.80
N ARG A 192 2.04 15.90 5.92
CA ARG A 192 3.04 16.97 5.82
C ARG A 192 2.39 18.29 5.41
N ARG A 193 1.52 18.27 4.40
CA ARG A 193 0.84 19.48 3.91
C ARG A 193 -0.11 20.11 4.93
N ILE A 194 -0.72 19.31 5.80
CA ILE A 194 -1.55 19.81 6.91
C ILE A 194 -0.70 20.71 7.83
N PHE A 195 0.47 20.26 8.24
CA PHE A 195 1.35 21.01 9.12
C PHE A 195 2.10 22.13 8.39
N GLU A 196 2.55 21.89 7.16
CA GLU A 196 3.19 22.90 6.29
C GLU A 196 2.27 24.10 6.01
N PHE A 197 0.94 23.89 5.96
CA PHE A 197 -0.06 24.95 5.78
C PHE A 197 -0.10 25.95 6.96
N LEU A 198 0.34 25.55 8.14
CA LEU A 198 0.42 26.36 9.36
C LEU A 198 1.88 26.66 9.76
N ASP A 199 2.81 26.63 8.80
CA ASP A 199 4.24 26.94 8.99
C ASP A 199 4.97 26.05 10.02
N TYR A 200 4.57 24.75 10.09
CA TYR A 200 5.31 23.73 10.83
C TYR A 200 6.01 22.75 9.88
N ASN A 201 7.26 22.39 10.20
CA ASN A 201 7.99 21.37 9.47
C ASN A 201 7.87 20.01 10.16
N VAL A 202 7.47 18.97 9.40
CA VAL A 202 7.42 17.59 9.88
C VAL A 202 8.81 16.97 9.82
N VAL A 203 9.49 16.90 10.96
CA VAL A 203 10.85 16.34 11.12
C VAL A 203 10.81 14.81 11.06
N LYS A 204 9.87 14.18 11.78
CA LYS A 204 9.66 12.73 11.74
C LYS A 204 8.20 12.43 11.43
N LEU A 205 7.97 11.41 10.62
CA LEU A 205 6.63 10.91 10.28
C LEU A 205 6.69 9.39 10.26
N ASP A 206 5.90 8.77 11.13
CA ASP A 206 5.88 7.33 11.33
C ASP A 206 4.44 6.79 11.29
N ARG A 207 4.11 5.94 10.34
CA ARG A 207 2.81 5.29 10.31
C ARG A 207 2.78 4.16 11.32
N VAL A 208 2.06 4.36 12.42
CA VAL A 208 2.03 3.42 13.57
C VAL A 208 0.90 2.42 13.49
N ILE A 209 -0.24 2.78 12.83
CA ILE A 209 -1.34 1.86 12.52
C ILE A 209 -1.72 2.01 11.05
N PHE A 210 -1.99 0.89 10.41
CA PHE A 210 -2.53 0.81 9.05
C PHE A 210 -3.62 -0.27 8.98
N ALA A 211 -4.86 0.11 8.67
CA ALA A 211 -5.98 -0.82 8.57
C ALA A 211 -6.10 -1.73 9.81
N GLY A 212 -5.96 -1.20 11.03
CA GLY A 212 -5.96 -1.97 12.27
C GLY A 212 -4.68 -2.74 12.60
N LEU A 213 -3.76 -2.91 11.64
CA LEU A 213 -2.47 -3.54 11.88
C LEU A 213 -1.55 -2.61 12.69
N THR A 214 -0.81 -3.18 13.65
CA THR A 214 0.13 -2.47 14.51
C THR A 214 1.56 -2.96 14.31
N LYS A 215 2.54 -2.17 14.77
CA LYS A 215 3.97 -2.55 14.72
C LYS A 215 4.46 -3.26 15.99
N LYS A 216 3.54 -3.79 16.82
CA LYS A 216 3.90 -4.56 18.02
C LYS A 216 4.85 -5.69 17.63
N ASN A 217 5.95 -5.84 18.34
CA ASN A 217 6.99 -6.84 18.12
C ASN A 217 7.59 -6.84 16.67
N LEU A 218 7.52 -5.70 15.96
CA LEU A 218 8.07 -5.56 14.61
C LEU A 218 9.10 -4.40 14.60
N PRO A 219 10.38 -4.67 14.84
CA PRO A 219 11.45 -3.66 14.84
C PRO A 219 11.57 -2.95 13.48
N ARG A 220 12.18 -1.77 13.50
CA ARG A 220 12.42 -0.97 12.29
C ARG A 220 13.32 -1.72 11.28
N GLY A 221 12.90 -1.78 10.02
CA GLY A 221 13.59 -2.49 8.95
C GLY A 221 13.18 -3.97 8.83
N ASN A 222 12.52 -4.54 9.82
CA ASN A 222 12.08 -5.93 9.82
C ASN A 222 10.67 -6.07 9.21
N TRP A 223 10.38 -7.28 8.79
CA TRP A 223 9.08 -7.69 8.28
C TRP A 223 8.62 -8.99 8.94
N ARG A 224 7.32 -9.25 8.88
CA ARG A 224 6.71 -10.52 9.25
C ARG A 224 5.57 -10.87 8.31
N ALA A 225 5.23 -12.15 8.21
CA ALA A 225 3.96 -12.55 7.59
C ALA A 225 2.78 -12.09 8.46
N LEU A 226 1.62 -11.85 7.86
CA LEU A 226 0.38 -11.64 8.60
C LEU A 226 -0.15 -12.95 9.15
N GLU A 227 -0.74 -12.89 10.33
CA GLU A 227 -1.48 -13.99 10.92
C GLU A 227 -2.83 -14.18 10.25
N LYS A 228 -3.38 -15.40 10.35
CA LYS A 228 -4.69 -15.74 9.73
C LYS A 228 -5.81 -14.81 10.21
N ASN A 229 -5.81 -14.44 11.49
CA ASN A 229 -6.80 -13.52 12.06
C ASN A 229 -6.69 -12.11 11.47
N GLU A 230 -5.46 -11.60 11.27
CA GLU A 230 -5.20 -10.31 10.64
C GLU A 230 -5.68 -10.31 9.18
N ILE A 231 -5.40 -11.37 8.42
CA ILE A 231 -5.84 -11.52 7.04
C ILE A 231 -7.37 -11.54 6.95
N ASN A 232 -8.02 -12.33 7.82
CA ASN A 232 -9.49 -12.41 7.86
C ASN A 232 -10.12 -11.06 8.22
N PHE A 233 -9.52 -10.33 9.17
CA PHE A 233 -9.96 -8.98 9.53
C PHE A 233 -9.86 -8.02 8.33
N LEU A 234 -8.70 -7.96 7.64
CA LEU A 234 -8.51 -7.11 6.48
C LEU A 234 -9.49 -7.41 5.33
N LYS A 235 -9.86 -8.67 5.14
CA LYS A 235 -10.83 -9.08 4.11
C LYS A 235 -12.26 -8.65 4.44
N LYS A 236 -12.59 -8.44 5.72
CA LYS A 236 -13.92 -7.99 6.16
C LYS A 236 -14.11 -6.47 6.11
N LEU A 237 -13.01 -5.67 6.22
CA LEU A 237 -13.07 -4.21 6.02
C LEU A 237 -13.72 -3.84 4.70
#